data_4c9ef5d1ecc7e0e930448a6297613aaa
#
_entry.id   4c9ef5d1ecc7e0e930448a6297613aaa
#
_cell.length_a   1.000
_cell.length_b   1.000
_cell.length_c   1.000
_cell.angle_alpha   90.00
_cell.angle_beta   90.00
_cell.angle_gamma   90.00
#
_symmetry.space_group_name_H-M   'P 1'
#
loop_
_entity.id
_entity.type
_entity.pdbx_description
1 polymer ?
#
loop_
_entity_poly.entity_id
_entity_poly.type
_entity_poly.pdbx_seq_one_letter_code
_entity_poly.pdbx_strand_id
1 'polypeptide(L)'
;IIYIFLVYRLSIKTKIFSFILIICLIYPTFLTLNNDYKHRYFSDIRLIIGENGLKNYLDNSTYGSHRNVAKEIFLDNPLFGVGIKNFRFESANEKYDNLEHKYNHKRVSNHPHELYYEFLSETGIFGLICFLIFIISSISLSLKNYLKHRNIYQLSSLIFVCVSILPIIPSGAFLSTMVSSIFWINYAIMIGYNKVNKN
;
A
#
# COMPACT_ATOMS: atom_id res chain seq x y z
N ILE A 1 3.52 -15.25 -4.25
CA ILE A 1 4.23 -16.36 -3.55
C ILE A 1 3.23 -17.29 -2.88
N ILE A 2 2.32 -16.81 -2.01
CA ILE A 2 1.34 -17.63 -1.30
C ILE A 2 0.46 -18.43 -2.27
N TYR A 3 0.00 -17.82 -3.36
CA TYR A 3 -0.80 -18.52 -4.37
C TYR A 3 0.00 -19.61 -5.10
N ILE A 4 1.23 -19.33 -5.53
CA ILE A 4 2.11 -20.34 -6.16
C ILE A 4 2.34 -21.49 -5.20
N PHE A 5 2.52 -21.18 -3.91
CA PHE A 5 2.70 -22.18 -2.88
C PHE A 5 1.46 -23.05 -2.63
N LEU A 6 0.27 -22.47 -2.67
CA LEU A 6 -0.98 -23.18 -2.37
C LEU A 6 -1.62 -23.87 -3.57
N VAL A 7 -1.54 -23.28 -4.75
CA VAL A 7 -2.34 -23.70 -5.94
C VAL A 7 -1.49 -24.38 -7.00
N TYR A 8 -0.20 -24.05 -7.13
CA TYR A 8 0.64 -24.74 -8.10
C TYR A 8 0.83 -26.21 -7.70
N ARG A 9 0.74 -27.14 -8.69
CA ARG A 9 0.90 -28.60 -8.49
C ARG A 9 2.33 -29.01 -8.12
N LEU A 10 2.96 -28.29 -7.21
CA LEU A 10 4.24 -28.67 -6.64
C LEU A 10 4.05 -29.78 -5.61
N SER A 11 4.99 -30.71 -5.56
CA SER A 11 4.99 -31.73 -4.50
C SER A 11 5.06 -31.08 -3.12
N ILE A 12 4.49 -31.72 -2.12
CA ILE A 12 4.55 -31.23 -0.74
C ILE A 12 6.00 -31.04 -0.27
N LYS A 13 6.91 -31.90 -0.72
CA LYS A 13 8.35 -31.81 -0.43
C LYS A 13 8.95 -30.52 -0.97
N THR A 14 8.63 -30.15 -2.23
CA THR A 14 9.10 -28.92 -2.86
C THR A 14 8.53 -27.69 -2.14
N LYS A 15 7.27 -27.73 -1.70
CA LYS A 15 6.64 -26.66 -0.93
C LYS A 15 7.35 -26.44 0.40
N ILE A 16 7.59 -27.52 1.15
CA ILE A 16 8.31 -27.48 2.44
C ILE A 16 9.73 -26.95 2.22
N PHE A 17 10.46 -27.47 1.22
CA PHE A 17 11.81 -27.00 0.91
C PHE A 17 11.84 -25.50 0.58
N SER A 18 10.94 -25.02 -0.26
CA SER A 18 10.84 -23.59 -0.60
C SER A 18 10.54 -22.74 0.62
N PHE A 19 9.69 -23.21 1.53
CA PHE A 19 9.37 -22.51 2.78
C PHE A 19 10.59 -22.42 3.69
N ILE A 20 11.31 -23.52 3.87
CA ILE A 20 12.55 -23.54 4.66
C ILE A 20 13.59 -22.61 4.04
N LEU A 21 13.77 -22.66 2.71
CA LEU A 21 14.69 -21.77 2.00
C LEU A 21 14.38 -20.29 2.23
N ILE A 22 13.10 -19.90 2.16
CA ILE A 22 12.65 -18.53 2.44
C ILE A 22 13.00 -18.14 3.89
N ILE A 23 12.75 -19.01 4.86
CA ILE A 23 13.10 -18.75 6.27
C ILE A 23 14.61 -18.61 6.42
N CYS A 24 15.39 -19.49 5.81
CA CYS A 24 16.86 -19.44 5.85
C CYS A 24 17.45 -18.18 5.21
N LEU A 25 16.75 -17.55 4.27
CA LEU A 25 17.16 -16.28 3.68
C LEU A 25 16.71 -15.08 4.51
N ILE A 26 15.48 -15.10 5.04
CA ILE A 26 14.93 -13.98 5.80
C ILE A 26 15.56 -13.90 7.20
N TYR A 27 15.78 -15.04 7.88
CA TYR A 27 16.27 -15.05 9.26
C TYR A 27 17.66 -14.40 9.42
N PRO A 28 18.69 -14.72 8.61
CA PRO A 28 19.98 -14.04 8.70
C PRO A 28 19.88 -12.54 8.38
N THR A 29 19.10 -12.15 7.37
CA THR A 29 18.91 -10.72 7.07
C THR A 29 18.26 -9.99 8.22
N PHE A 30 17.30 -10.62 8.90
CA PHE A 30 16.69 -10.07 10.11
C PHE A 30 17.71 -9.93 11.27
N LEU A 31 18.61 -10.89 11.44
CA LEU A 31 19.67 -10.82 12.48
C LEU A 31 20.64 -9.66 12.26
N THR A 32 20.94 -9.32 11.01
CA THR A 32 21.86 -8.24 10.63
C THR A 32 21.23 -6.85 10.66
N LEU A 33 19.90 -6.74 10.78
CA LEU A 33 19.23 -5.44 10.92
C LEU A 33 19.68 -4.74 12.21
N ASN A 34 19.89 -3.43 12.13
CA ASN A 34 20.13 -2.58 13.29
C ASN A 34 18.97 -2.71 14.31
N ASN A 35 19.30 -2.63 15.59
CA ASN A 35 18.33 -2.73 16.68
C ASN A 35 17.22 -1.68 16.58
N ASP A 36 17.52 -0.48 16.08
CA ASP A 36 16.52 0.57 15.86
C ASP A 36 15.43 0.16 14.85
N TYR A 37 15.83 -0.50 13.75
CA TYR A 37 14.87 -1.03 12.77
C TYR A 37 14.04 -2.18 13.37
N LYS A 38 14.68 -3.12 14.08
CA LYS A 38 13.97 -4.20 14.77
C LYS A 38 12.95 -3.65 15.75
N HIS A 39 13.37 -2.70 16.59
CA HIS A 39 12.49 -2.08 17.58
C HIS A 39 11.30 -1.39 16.91
N ARG A 40 11.51 -0.66 15.83
CA ARG A 40 10.46 0.02 15.08
C ARG A 40 9.42 -0.96 14.51
N TYR A 41 9.87 -2.03 13.81
CA TYR A 41 8.94 -3.03 13.26
C TYR A 41 8.16 -3.75 14.36
N PHE A 42 8.80 -4.13 15.44
CA PHE A 42 8.11 -4.77 16.57
C PHE A 42 7.16 -3.83 17.31
N SER A 43 7.50 -2.56 17.44
CA SER A 43 6.59 -1.58 18.06
C SER A 43 5.31 -1.41 17.25
N ASP A 44 5.41 -1.29 15.92
CA ASP A 44 4.25 -1.13 15.05
C ASP A 44 3.35 -2.37 15.08
N ILE A 45 3.95 -3.57 14.99
CA ILE A 45 3.21 -4.84 15.12
C ILE A 45 2.54 -4.95 16.49
N ARG A 46 3.23 -4.59 17.57
CA ARG A 46 2.67 -4.63 18.93
C ARG A 46 1.51 -3.64 19.09
N LEU A 47 1.59 -2.46 18.47
CA LEU A 47 0.49 -1.51 18.50
C LEU A 47 -0.75 -2.04 17.78
N ILE A 48 -0.57 -2.77 16.65
CA ILE A 48 -1.69 -3.34 15.88
C ILE A 48 -2.32 -4.55 16.58
N ILE A 49 -1.50 -5.41 17.21
CA ILE A 49 -1.99 -6.64 17.88
C ILE A 49 -2.50 -6.36 19.30
N GLY A 50 -2.07 -5.25 19.93
CA GLY A 50 -2.42 -4.89 21.29
C GLY A 50 -3.88 -4.43 21.45
N GLU A 51 -4.23 -4.04 22.67
CA GLU A 51 -5.55 -3.48 22.95
C GLU A 51 -5.86 -2.28 22.07
N ASN A 52 -7.10 -2.21 21.58
CA ASN A 52 -7.60 -1.24 20.59
C ASN A 52 -6.94 -1.33 19.19
N GLY A 53 -6.07 -2.32 18.95
CA GLY A 53 -5.60 -2.70 17.62
C GLY A 53 -5.24 -1.52 16.70
N LEU A 54 -5.95 -1.41 15.59
CA LEU A 54 -5.69 -0.38 14.58
C LEU A 54 -5.81 1.06 15.13
N LYS A 55 -6.76 1.33 16.01
CA LYS A 55 -6.91 2.67 16.61
C LYS A 55 -5.66 3.06 17.39
N ASN A 56 -5.16 2.15 18.22
CA ASN A 56 -3.92 2.36 18.97
C ASN A 56 -2.72 2.62 18.05
N TYR A 57 -2.63 1.88 16.93
CA TYR A 57 -1.59 2.12 15.91
C TYR A 57 -1.71 3.53 15.30
N LEU A 58 -2.91 3.93 14.92
CA LEU A 58 -3.14 5.24 14.30
C LEU A 58 -2.85 6.39 15.29
N ASP A 59 -3.25 6.26 16.55
CA ASP A 59 -3.06 7.31 17.55
C ASP A 59 -1.60 7.37 18.07
N ASN A 60 -0.85 6.28 18.00
CA ASN A 60 0.46 6.12 18.64
C ASN A 60 1.61 5.77 17.68
N SER A 61 1.46 6.02 16.37
CA SER A 61 2.55 5.83 15.40
C SER A 61 2.86 7.11 14.62
N THR A 62 4.05 7.18 14.04
CA THR A 62 4.43 8.25 13.10
C THR A 62 3.55 8.24 11.85
N TYR A 63 3.18 7.06 11.35
CA TYR A 63 2.26 6.92 10.21
C TYR A 63 0.87 7.45 10.52
N GLY A 64 0.40 7.27 11.74
CA GLY A 64 -0.83 7.89 12.22
C GLY A 64 -0.78 9.42 12.17
N SER A 65 0.37 10.02 12.53
CA SER A 65 0.56 11.48 12.42
C SER A 65 0.49 11.95 10.95
N HIS A 66 1.16 11.26 10.03
CA HIS A 66 1.09 11.60 8.60
C HIS A 66 -0.34 11.49 8.06
N ARG A 67 -1.09 10.47 8.48
CA ARG A 67 -2.49 10.30 8.11
C ARG A 67 -3.37 11.39 8.71
N ASN A 68 -3.12 11.77 9.96
CA ASN A 68 -3.90 12.81 10.63
C ASN A 68 -3.75 14.16 9.89
N VAL A 69 -2.53 14.60 9.59
CA VAL A 69 -2.31 15.83 8.83
C VAL A 69 -2.86 15.73 7.40
N ALA A 70 -2.77 14.57 6.74
CA ALA A 70 -3.35 14.37 5.41
C ALA A 70 -4.87 14.51 5.41
N LYS A 71 -5.53 14.03 6.48
CA LYS A 71 -6.96 14.20 6.69
C LYS A 71 -7.33 15.70 6.82
N GLU A 72 -6.59 16.47 7.62
CA GLU A 72 -6.85 17.89 7.78
C GLU A 72 -6.60 18.67 6.48
N ILE A 73 -5.54 18.36 5.74
CA ILE A 73 -5.29 18.92 4.40
C ILE A 73 -6.46 18.64 3.46
N PHE A 74 -7.01 17.42 3.48
CA PHE A 74 -8.19 17.09 2.69
C PHE A 74 -9.42 17.89 3.14
N LEU A 75 -9.67 18.04 4.43
CA LEU A 75 -10.80 18.81 4.93
C LEU A 75 -10.72 20.29 4.53
N ASP A 76 -9.52 20.84 4.44
CA ASP A 76 -9.29 22.21 3.96
C ASP A 76 -9.46 22.33 2.43
N ASN A 77 -9.19 21.24 1.68
CA ASN A 77 -9.20 21.24 0.21
C ASN A 77 -9.96 20.01 -0.36
N PRO A 78 -11.26 19.84 -0.06
CA PRO A 78 -11.95 18.57 -0.22
C PRO A 78 -12.18 18.15 -1.68
N LEU A 79 -12.32 19.09 -2.61
CA LEU A 79 -12.69 18.77 -3.98
C LEU A 79 -11.51 18.32 -4.82
N PHE A 80 -10.42 19.09 -4.83
CA PHE A 80 -9.28 18.90 -5.73
C PHE A 80 -7.95 18.68 -5.02
N GLY A 81 -7.94 18.71 -3.66
CA GLY A 81 -6.72 18.60 -2.88
C GLY A 81 -5.78 19.79 -3.08
N VAL A 82 -4.54 19.63 -2.62
CA VAL A 82 -3.51 20.69 -2.71
C VAL A 82 -2.62 20.56 -3.95
N GLY A 83 -2.89 19.60 -4.81
CA GLY A 83 -2.11 19.28 -6.01
C GLY A 83 -1.09 18.16 -5.77
N ILE A 84 -0.81 17.42 -6.86
CA ILE A 84 0.11 16.26 -6.83
C ILE A 84 1.49 16.67 -6.32
N LYS A 85 2.03 15.91 -5.37
CA LYS A 85 3.32 16.11 -4.69
C LYS A 85 3.40 17.38 -3.82
N ASN A 86 2.28 18.05 -3.54
CA ASN A 86 2.25 19.21 -2.67
C ASN A 86 2.01 18.87 -1.19
N PHE A 87 1.62 17.63 -0.86
CA PHE A 87 1.51 17.19 0.53
C PHE A 87 2.75 17.54 1.37
N ARG A 88 3.96 17.32 0.82
CA ARG A 88 5.23 17.60 1.51
C ARG A 88 5.42 19.06 1.92
N PHE A 89 4.85 20.00 1.17
CA PHE A 89 4.91 21.41 1.48
C PHE A 89 3.78 21.80 2.43
N GLU A 90 2.58 21.32 2.13
CA GLU A 90 1.40 21.64 2.91
C GLU A 90 1.46 21.05 4.33
N SER A 91 1.98 19.82 4.49
CA SER A 91 2.15 19.19 5.81
C SER A 91 3.10 19.96 6.75
N ALA A 92 3.96 20.82 6.19
CA ALA A 92 4.86 21.68 6.96
C ALA A 92 4.22 23.02 7.35
N ASN A 93 3.00 23.32 6.90
CA ASN A 93 2.32 24.57 7.20
C ASN A 93 2.02 24.67 8.71
N GLU A 94 2.30 25.84 9.29
CA GLU A 94 2.15 26.14 10.73
C GLU A 94 0.71 25.94 11.23
N LYS A 95 -0.30 26.07 10.37
CA LYS A 95 -1.70 25.81 10.73
C LYS A 95 -1.96 24.42 11.30
N TYR A 96 -1.08 23.45 10.99
CA TYR A 96 -1.18 22.05 11.46
C TYR A 96 -0.29 21.77 12.69
N ASP A 97 0.37 22.78 13.27
CA ASP A 97 1.26 22.61 14.44
C ASP A 97 0.54 22.08 15.67
N ASN A 98 -0.72 22.46 15.86
CA ASN A 98 -1.50 22.16 17.04
C ASN A 98 -2.48 20.99 16.86
N LEU A 99 -2.28 20.12 15.87
CA LEU A 99 -3.13 18.94 15.73
C LEU A 99 -2.94 17.97 16.90
N GLU A 100 -4.06 17.48 17.41
CA GLU A 100 -4.08 16.51 18.52
C GLU A 100 -3.54 15.14 18.04
N HIS A 101 -2.23 14.96 18.12
CA HIS A 101 -1.58 13.69 17.89
C HIS A 101 -0.24 13.61 18.61
N LYS A 102 0.04 12.46 19.26
CA LYS A 102 1.26 12.22 20.05
C LYS A 102 2.55 12.52 19.27
N TYR A 103 2.56 12.22 17.98
CA TYR A 103 3.71 12.41 17.10
C TYR A 103 3.51 13.56 16.10
N ASN A 104 2.72 14.58 16.45
CA ASN A 104 2.48 15.70 15.53
C ASN A 104 3.76 16.42 15.10
N HIS A 105 4.77 16.47 15.96
CA HIS A 105 6.11 16.98 15.61
C HIS A 105 6.80 16.22 14.47
N LYS A 106 6.30 15.02 14.08
CA LYS A 106 6.77 14.22 12.95
C LYS A 106 5.79 14.21 11.77
N ARG A 107 4.79 15.11 11.74
CA ARG A 107 3.77 15.17 10.69
C ARG A 107 4.32 15.46 9.30
N VAL A 108 5.45 16.20 9.23
CA VAL A 108 6.06 16.60 7.96
C VAL A 108 6.70 15.40 7.30
N SER A 109 6.25 15.10 6.09
CA SER A 109 6.73 13.97 5.30
C SER A 109 6.59 14.24 3.81
N ASN A 110 7.30 13.46 2.98
CA ASN A 110 7.18 13.56 1.53
C ASN A 110 5.82 13.07 0.98
N HIS A 111 5.10 12.24 1.75
CA HIS A 111 3.80 11.67 1.41
C HIS A 111 3.14 11.09 2.68
N PRO A 112 1.81 10.85 2.68
CA PRO A 112 1.09 10.38 3.87
C PRO A 112 1.39 8.94 4.30
N HIS A 113 2.15 8.16 3.52
CA HIS A 113 2.40 6.72 3.71
C HIS A 113 1.13 5.84 3.67
N GLU A 114 0.07 6.34 3.08
CA GLU A 114 -1.18 5.62 2.87
C GLU A 114 -1.86 6.12 1.58
N LEU A 115 -2.20 5.20 0.69
CA LEU A 115 -2.65 5.49 -0.67
C LEU A 115 -3.87 6.42 -0.72
N TYR A 116 -4.90 6.11 0.08
CA TYR A 116 -6.17 6.86 0.02
C TYR A 116 -6.01 8.27 0.55
N TYR A 117 -5.23 8.46 1.60
CA TYR A 117 -4.93 9.80 2.13
C TYR A 117 -3.99 10.59 1.22
N GLU A 118 -3.10 9.92 0.46
CA GLU A 118 -2.32 10.56 -0.59
C GLU A 118 -3.23 11.12 -1.68
N PHE A 119 -4.19 10.33 -2.18
CA PHE A 119 -5.17 10.81 -3.15
C PHE A 119 -6.07 11.90 -2.56
N LEU A 120 -6.62 11.71 -1.37
CA LEU A 120 -7.52 12.70 -0.75
C LEU A 120 -6.82 14.04 -0.52
N SER A 121 -5.62 14.05 0.05
CA SER A 121 -4.90 15.30 0.32
C SER A 121 -4.37 15.98 -0.94
N GLU A 122 -3.91 15.22 -1.93
CA GLU A 122 -3.27 15.80 -3.12
C GLU A 122 -4.23 16.02 -4.30
N THR A 123 -5.25 15.18 -4.47
CA THR A 123 -6.19 15.24 -5.62
C THR A 123 -7.66 15.41 -5.22
N GLY A 124 -7.92 15.43 -3.92
CA GLY A 124 -9.27 15.57 -3.38
C GLY A 124 -10.17 14.37 -3.66
N ILE A 125 -11.44 14.54 -3.36
CA ILE A 125 -12.45 13.48 -3.52
C ILE A 125 -12.65 13.11 -5.00
N PHE A 126 -12.56 14.07 -5.91
CA PHE A 126 -12.71 13.80 -7.34
C PHE A 126 -11.60 12.89 -7.86
N GLY A 127 -10.33 13.16 -7.52
CA GLY A 127 -9.21 12.33 -7.94
C GLY A 127 -9.32 10.92 -7.38
N LEU A 128 -9.68 10.78 -6.10
CA LEU A 128 -9.89 9.47 -5.49
C LEU A 128 -11.03 8.69 -6.15
N ILE A 129 -12.19 9.32 -6.40
CA ILE A 129 -13.33 8.65 -7.05
C ILE A 129 -12.95 8.19 -8.47
N CYS A 130 -12.31 9.05 -9.27
CA CYS A 130 -11.85 8.68 -10.62
C CYS A 130 -10.88 7.49 -10.56
N PHE A 131 -9.92 7.51 -9.64
CA PHE A 131 -8.97 6.41 -9.45
C PHE A 131 -9.68 5.11 -9.06
N LEU A 132 -10.63 5.17 -8.11
CA LEU A 132 -11.36 3.99 -7.68
C LEU A 132 -12.23 3.39 -8.79
N ILE A 133 -12.96 4.21 -9.53
CA ILE A 133 -13.76 3.74 -10.68
C ILE A 133 -12.87 3.06 -11.70
N PHE A 134 -11.74 3.69 -12.04
CA PHE A 134 -10.79 3.15 -13.01
C PHE A 134 -10.21 1.82 -12.55
N ILE A 135 -9.70 1.72 -11.32
CA ILE A 135 -9.01 0.52 -10.85
C ILE A 135 -9.98 -0.63 -10.58
N ILE A 136 -11.16 -0.36 -10.00
CA ILE A 136 -12.19 -1.38 -9.74
C ILE A 136 -12.72 -1.95 -11.06
N SER A 137 -12.99 -1.10 -12.06
CA SER A 137 -13.43 -1.54 -13.38
C SER A 137 -12.38 -2.44 -14.05
N SER A 138 -11.11 -2.07 -13.95
CA SER A 138 -10.00 -2.83 -14.51
C SER A 138 -9.80 -4.18 -13.82
N ILE A 139 -9.87 -4.21 -12.49
CA ILE A 139 -9.81 -5.44 -11.69
C ILE A 139 -10.98 -6.36 -12.05
N SER A 140 -12.20 -5.83 -12.13
CA SER A 140 -13.41 -6.60 -12.45
C SER A 140 -13.31 -7.24 -13.83
N LEU A 141 -12.84 -6.50 -14.83
CA LEU A 141 -12.62 -7.01 -16.17
C LEU A 141 -11.55 -8.11 -16.20
N SER A 142 -10.43 -7.87 -15.55
CA SER A 142 -9.31 -8.83 -15.50
C SER A 142 -9.67 -10.10 -14.70
N LEU A 143 -10.45 -9.96 -13.64
CA LEU A 143 -10.94 -11.11 -12.87
C LEU A 143 -11.88 -11.98 -13.72
N LYS A 144 -12.82 -11.38 -14.45
CA LYS A 144 -13.71 -12.11 -15.38
C LYS A 144 -12.91 -12.86 -16.43
N ASN A 145 -11.90 -12.22 -17.02
CA ASN A 145 -11.04 -12.84 -18.01
C ASN A 145 -10.21 -13.99 -17.41
N TYR A 146 -9.63 -13.77 -16.23
CA TYR A 146 -8.90 -14.82 -15.50
C TYR A 146 -9.79 -16.02 -15.18
N LEU A 147 -11.01 -15.82 -14.73
CA LEU A 147 -11.93 -16.92 -14.40
C LEU A 147 -12.23 -17.81 -15.63
N LYS A 148 -12.23 -17.21 -16.82
CA LYS A 148 -12.43 -17.91 -18.11
C LYS A 148 -11.20 -18.65 -18.59
N HIS A 149 -10.03 -18.02 -18.53
CA HIS A 149 -8.80 -18.53 -19.20
C HIS A 149 -7.75 -19.08 -18.23
N ARG A 150 -7.86 -18.81 -16.93
CA ARG A 150 -7.00 -19.33 -15.85
C ARG A 150 -5.49 -19.07 -16.06
N ASN A 151 -5.13 -17.94 -16.68
CA ASN A 151 -3.74 -17.59 -16.93
C ASN A 151 -3.05 -17.17 -15.61
N ILE A 152 -1.93 -17.86 -15.28
CA ILE A 152 -1.22 -17.65 -14.00
C ILE A 152 -0.55 -16.27 -13.92
N TYR A 153 -0.04 -15.73 -15.01
CA TYR A 153 0.63 -14.42 -15.03
C TYR A 153 -0.39 -13.29 -14.80
N GLN A 154 -1.59 -13.43 -15.42
CA GLN A 154 -2.68 -12.50 -15.16
C GLN A 154 -3.11 -12.53 -13.70
N LEU A 155 -3.24 -13.71 -13.10
CA LEU A 155 -3.60 -13.84 -11.69
C LEU A 155 -2.55 -13.23 -10.77
N SER A 156 -1.26 -13.50 -11.03
CA SER A 156 -0.17 -12.94 -10.21
C SER A 156 -0.19 -11.42 -10.21
N SER A 157 -0.38 -10.81 -11.38
CA SER A 157 -0.47 -9.36 -11.53
C SER A 157 -1.76 -8.80 -10.92
N LEU A 158 -2.89 -9.49 -11.05
CA LEU A 158 -4.16 -9.13 -10.42
C LEU A 158 -4.03 -9.11 -8.89
N ILE A 159 -3.42 -10.14 -8.30
CA ILE A 159 -3.17 -10.20 -6.85
C ILE A 159 -2.27 -9.04 -6.42
N PHE A 160 -1.18 -8.78 -7.18
CA PHE A 160 -0.29 -7.67 -6.87
C PHE A 160 -1.04 -6.33 -6.85
N VAL A 161 -1.84 -6.04 -7.88
CA VAL A 161 -2.64 -4.82 -7.97
C VAL A 161 -3.63 -4.72 -6.80
N CYS A 162 -4.36 -5.80 -6.48
CA CYS A 162 -5.30 -5.82 -5.36
C CYS A 162 -4.60 -5.57 -4.01
N VAL A 163 -3.45 -6.20 -3.78
CA VAL A 163 -2.69 -6.02 -2.52
C VAL A 163 -2.13 -4.59 -2.42
N SER A 164 -1.69 -4.01 -3.54
CA SER A 164 -1.13 -2.66 -3.57
C SER A 164 -2.14 -1.56 -3.23
N ILE A 165 -3.44 -1.84 -3.35
CA ILE A 165 -4.51 -0.88 -3.04
C ILE A 165 -5.26 -1.21 -1.74
N LEU A 166 -4.76 -2.16 -0.93
CA LEU A 166 -5.39 -2.43 0.37
C LEU A 166 -5.29 -1.20 1.28
N PRO A 167 -6.40 -0.81 1.92
CA PRO A 167 -6.40 0.32 2.84
C PRO A 167 -5.57 0.03 4.09
N ILE A 168 -5.07 1.10 4.72
CA ILE A 168 -4.41 1.07 6.04
C ILE A 168 -2.98 0.48 6.02
N ILE A 169 -2.58 -0.18 4.96
CA ILE A 169 -1.21 -0.68 4.83
C ILE A 169 -0.30 0.52 4.48
N PRO A 170 0.77 0.76 5.28
CA PRO A 170 1.73 1.78 4.92
C PRO A 170 2.29 1.54 3.52
N SER A 171 2.14 2.52 2.66
CA SER A 171 2.58 2.47 1.26
C SER A 171 3.72 3.46 1.01
N GLY A 172 4.51 3.21 -0.03
CA GLY A 172 5.36 4.25 -0.59
C GLY A 172 4.51 5.29 -1.35
N ALA A 173 5.12 6.41 -1.71
CA ALA A 173 4.45 7.47 -2.47
C ALA A 173 3.94 6.92 -3.81
N PHE A 174 2.63 6.77 -3.94
CA PHE A 174 2.00 6.21 -5.15
C PHE A 174 2.08 7.21 -6.32
N LEU A 175 1.95 8.50 -6.03
CA LEU A 175 2.09 9.57 -7.02
C LEU A 175 3.57 9.93 -7.30
N SER A 176 4.51 9.03 -6.97
CA SER A 176 5.94 9.15 -7.27
C SER A 176 6.39 8.12 -8.31
N THR A 177 7.48 8.42 -9.02
CA THR A 177 7.94 7.62 -10.16
C THR A 177 8.33 6.19 -9.80
N MET A 178 9.03 5.97 -8.70
CA MET A 178 9.60 4.66 -8.36
C MET A 178 8.52 3.64 -7.96
N VAL A 179 7.66 4.00 -7.01
CA VAL A 179 6.63 3.08 -6.49
C VAL A 179 5.55 2.85 -7.54
N SER A 180 5.11 3.92 -8.22
CA SER A 180 4.11 3.81 -9.27
C SER A 180 4.58 2.98 -10.46
N SER A 181 5.86 3.01 -10.83
CA SER A 181 6.38 2.19 -11.93
C SER A 181 6.13 0.70 -11.71
N ILE A 182 6.41 0.17 -10.51
CA ILE A 182 6.18 -1.24 -10.18
C ILE A 182 4.68 -1.56 -10.25
N PHE A 183 3.84 -0.67 -9.74
CA PHE A 183 2.38 -0.83 -9.81
C PHE A 183 1.90 -0.85 -11.27
N TRP A 184 2.28 0.13 -12.09
CA TRP A 184 1.81 0.27 -13.45
C TRP A 184 2.32 -0.83 -14.39
N ILE A 185 3.52 -1.38 -14.15
CA ILE A 185 4.01 -2.57 -14.87
C ILE A 185 3.10 -3.77 -14.59
N ASN A 186 2.80 -4.06 -13.33
CA ASN A 186 1.90 -5.16 -12.98
C ASN A 186 0.46 -4.91 -13.49
N TYR A 187 -0.01 -3.67 -13.42
CA TYR A 187 -1.29 -3.28 -13.98
C TYR A 187 -1.33 -3.51 -15.50
N ALA A 188 -0.29 -3.13 -16.24
CA ALA A 188 -0.19 -3.35 -17.69
C ALA A 188 -0.20 -4.85 -18.05
N ILE A 189 0.52 -5.69 -17.29
CA ILE A 189 0.49 -7.15 -17.45
C ILE A 189 -0.92 -7.67 -17.20
N MET A 190 -1.57 -7.27 -16.10
CA MET A 190 -2.94 -7.66 -15.75
C MET A 190 -3.93 -7.39 -16.88
N ILE A 191 -3.88 -6.19 -17.48
CA ILE A 191 -4.79 -5.79 -18.57
C ILE A 191 -4.38 -6.40 -19.90
N GLY A 192 -3.08 -6.54 -20.19
CA GLY A 192 -2.57 -7.08 -21.44
C GLY A 192 -3.16 -8.46 -21.75
N TYR A 193 -3.27 -9.32 -20.76
CA TYR A 193 -3.88 -10.64 -20.90
C TYR A 193 -5.38 -10.61 -21.24
N ASN A 194 -6.09 -9.52 -21.02
CA ASN A 194 -7.48 -9.38 -21.46
C ASN A 194 -7.62 -9.38 -23.00
N LYS A 195 -6.55 -8.96 -23.72
CA LYS A 195 -6.51 -8.95 -25.20
C LYS A 195 -6.00 -10.27 -25.76
N VAL A 196 -4.92 -10.81 -25.19
CA VAL A 196 -4.28 -12.06 -25.66
C VAL A 196 -5.25 -13.23 -25.64
N ASN A 197 -6.11 -13.31 -24.63
CA ASN A 197 -7.07 -14.41 -24.49
C ASN A 197 -8.35 -14.23 -25.31
N LYS A 198 -8.45 -13.20 -26.17
CA LYS A 198 -9.60 -13.00 -27.07
C LYS A 198 -9.36 -13.57 -28.47
N ASN A 199 -8.10 -13.88 -28.82
CA ASN A 199 -7.69 -14.52 -30.06
C ASN A 199 -7.50 -16.01 -29.81
#